data_0e0bbe2f935ae515a8cf08251e28fb25
#
_entry.id   0e0bbe2f935ae515a8cf08251e28fb25
#
_cell.length_a   1.000
_cell.length_b   1.000
_cell.length_c   1.000
_cell.angle_alpha   90.00
_cell.angle_beta   90.00
_cell.angle_gamma   90.00
#
_symmetry.space_group_name_H-M   'P 1'
#
loop_
_entity.id
_entity.type
_entity.pdbx_description
1 polymer ?
#
loop_
_entity_poly.entity_id
_entity_poly.type
_entity_poly.pdbx_seq_one_letter_code
_entity_poly.pdbx_strand_id
1 'polypeptide(L)'
;TQTSRGLGDVYKRQVDDDAKAMSELIERIVHADKVGLDVFGLGEHHREEFLDSAAHNILSAAAAKTDNIKLTSAVAVISATDPVRLFQNYATLDLISNGRAGIVAGRGSFTEAFPLFGLDFGDYDDLYAEKLDLLLKIRDEEHVTWSGKFRPPLVNQIVYPRPVQDKLPIWVGVGGTPASFVRAGTLGLPLMIAVIGGETHRFRPLVDLYYEAAEKAGHDKSTLKVGLHSLGFVANSKEEAIEKYYPGYRI
;
A
#
# COMPACT_ATOMS: atom_id res chain seq x y z
N THR A 1 -20.38 7.97 -22.25
CA THR A 1 -20.33 8.48 -20.85
C THR A 1 -19.06 7.99 -20.22
N GLN A 2 -18.03 8.83 -20.21
CA GLN A 2 -16.79 8.55 -19.50
C GLN A 2 -17.06 8.59 -17.99
N THR A 3 -17.05 7.44 -17.35
CA THR A 3 -16.98 7.34 -15.90
C THR A 3 -15.53 7.62 -15.47
N SER A 4 -15.34 8.65 -14.66
CA SER A 4 -14.06 8.98 -14.04
C SER A 4 -13.61 7.83 -13.14
N ARG A 5 -12.48 7.21 -13.47
CA ARG A 5 -11.84 6.17 -12.67
C ARG A 5 -10.91 6.85 -11.68
N GLY A 6 -11.33 6.88 -10.41
CA GLY A 6 -10.51 7.38 -9.32
C GLY A 6 -9.49 6.34 -8.84
N LEU A 7 -8.52 6.77 -8.07
CA LEU A 7 -7.58 5.92 -7.34
C LEU A 7 -8.33 4.93 -6.43
N GLY A 8 -8.35 3.65 -6.79
CA GLY A 8 -9.12 2.62 -6.09
C GLY A 8 -10.48 2.34 -6.75
N ASP A 9 -10.46 2.04 -8.04
CA ASP A 9 -11.69 1.75 -8.80
C ASP A 9 -12.39 0.50 -8.30
N VAL A 10 -13.50 0.71 -7.60
CA VAL A 10 -14.52 -0.30 -7.33
C VAL A 10 -15.59 -0.15 -8.40
N TYR A 11 -15.39 -0.69 -9.60
CA TYR A 11 -16.42 -0.72 -10.63
C TYR A 11 -16.51 -2.10 -11.28
N LYS A 12 -17.76 -2.56 -11.46
CA LYS A 12 -18.05 -3.69 -12.33
C LYS A 12 -17.35 -3.49 -13.67
N ARG A 13 -16.51 -4.44 -14.02
CA ARG A 13 -15.80 -4.52 -15.28
C ARG A 13 -16.76 -4.35 -16.45
N GLN A 14 -16.77 -3.18 -17.06
CA GLN A 14 -17.15 -2.98 -18.46
C GLN A 14 -15.83 -2.80 -19.21
N VAL A 15 -15.14 -3.91 -19.46
CA VAL A 15 -13.86 -3.83 -20.12
C VAL A 15 -13.98 -4.46 -21.48
N ASP A 16 -14.01 -3.61 -22.49
CA ASP A 16 -13.82 -4.01 -23.87
C ASP A 16 -12.36 -4.19 -24.21
N ASP A 17 -11.40 -3.67 -23.35
CA ASP A 17 -9.96 -3.75 -23.62
C ASP A 17 -9.12 -3.55 -22.32
N ASP A 18 -8.75 -4.64 -21.65
CA ASP A 18 -7.89 -4.65 -20.47
C ASP A 18 -6.50 -4.07 -20.76
N ALA A 19 -5.96 -4.32 -21.94
CA ALA A 19 -4.64 -3.81 -22.32
C ALA A 19 -4.65 -2.29 -22.47
N LYS A 20 -5.72 -1.73 -23.01
CA LYS A 20 -5.91 -0.28 -23.08
C LYS A 20 -6.06 0.33 -21.69
N ALA A 21 -6.87 -0.26 -20.80
CA ALA A 21 -7.03 0.22 -19.44
C ALA A 21 -5.70 0.23 -18.67
N MET A 22 -4.85 -0.80 -18.87
CA MET A 22 -3.53 -0.86 -18.28
C MET A 22 -2.60 0.23 -18.81
N SER A 23 -2.60 0.46 -20.12
CA SER A 23 -1.82 1.55 -20.75
C SER A 23 -2.25 2.91 -20.21
N GLU A 24 -3.55 3.16 -20.14
CA GLU A 24 -4.10 4.41 -19.59
C GLU A 24 -3.74 4.61 -18.11
N LEU A 25 -3.66 3.53 -17.32
CA LEU A 25 -3.20 3.62 -15.93
C LEU A 25 -1.75 4.10 -15.86
N ILE A 26 -0.87 3.54 -16.67
CA ILE A 26 0.54 3.97 -16.71
C ILE A 26 0.63 5.44 -17.17
N GLU A 27 -0.16 5.84 -18.18
CA GLU A 27 -0.20 7.23 -18.63
C GLU A 27 -0.70 8.20 -17.54
N ARG A 28 -1.67 7.79 -16.71
CA ARG A 28 -2.10 8.58 -15.54
C ARG A 28 -0.99 8.77 -14.51
N ILE A 29 -0.17 7.74 -14.27
CA ILE A 29 0.99 7.87 -13.37
C ILE A 29 2.01 8.85 -13.96
N VAL A 30 2.30 8.75 -15.25
CA VAL A 30 3.19 9.70 -15.95
C VAL A 30 2.63 11.12 -15.92
N HIS A 31 1.32 11.29 -16.09
CA HIS A 31 0.68 12.58 -15.97
C HIS A 31 0.79 13.15 -14.55
N ALA A 32 0.59 12.33 -13.53
CA ALA A 32 0.73 12.72 -12.13
C ALA A 32 2.16 13.24 -11.82
N ASP A 33 3.20 12.58 -12.36
CA ASP A 33 4.58 13.06 -12.26
C ASP A 33 4.77 14.43 -12.94
N LYS A 34 4.27 14.58 -14.16
CA LYS A 34 4.39 15.82 -14.95
C LYS A 34 3.71 17.04 -14.31
N VAL A 35 2.59 16.82 -13.61
CA VAL A 35 1.88 17.91 -12.91
C VAL A 35 2.40 18.15 -11.49
N GLY A 36 3.43 17.40 -11.05
CA GLY A 36 4.15 17.64 -9.82
C GLY A 36 3.49 17.05 -8.58
N LEU A 37 2.74 15.93 -8.70
CA LEU A 37 2.30 15.17 -7.53
C LEU A 37 3.49 14.43 -6.89
N ASP A 38 3.52 14.37 -5.56
CA ASP A 38 4.65 13.81 -4.82
C ASP A 38 4.68 12.27 -4.80
N VAL A 39 3.50 11.63 -4.76
CA VAL A 39 3.37 10.18 -4.57
C VAL A 39 2.22 9.61 -5.39
N PHE A 40 2.44 8.48 -6.02
CA PHE A 40 1.37 7.64 -6.59
C PHE A 40 1.34 6.28 -5.87
N GLY A 41 0.19 5.94 -5.32
CA GLY A 41 -0.05 4.65 -4.67
C GLY A 41 -0.95 3.76 -5.52
N LEU A 42 -0.58 2.49 -5.68
CA LEU A 42 -1.37 1.49 -6.40
C LEU A 42 -1.80 0.37 -5.46
N GLY A 43 -3.09 0.01 -5.49
CA GLY A 43 -3.66 -1.09 -4.72
C GLY A 43 -3.21 -2.46 -5.21
N GLU A 44 -3.57 -3.49 -4.45
CA GLU A 44 -3.42 -4.89 -4.80
C GLU A 44 -4.74 -5.61 -4.53
N HIS A 45 -5.35 -6.13 -5.59
CA HIS A 45 -6.63 -6.82 -5.53
C HIS A 45 -6.61 -8.08 -6.39
N HIS A 46 -7.28 -9.14 -5.90
CA HIS A 46 -7.33 -10.45 -6.54
C HIS A 46 -8.77 -10.81 -6.92
N ARG A 47 -9.48 -9.86 -7.56
CA ARG A 47 -10.87 -9.97 -7.98
C ARG A 47 -11.01 -9.64 -9.46
N GLU A 48 -12.10 -10.11 -10.06
CA GLU A 48 -12.39 -9.90 -11.47
C GLU A 48 -12.47 -8.42 -11.87
N GLU A 49 -12.91 -7.56 -10.94
CA GLU A 49 -13.11 -6.13 -11.22
C GLU A 49 -11.82 -5.31 -11.30
N PHE A 50 -10.65 -5.90 -10.93
CA PHE A 50 -9.37 -5.21 -10.83
C PHE A 50 -8.31 -5.81 -11.76
N LEU A 51 -7.38 -4.97 -12.19
CA LEU A 51 -6.23 -5.37 -13.02
C LEU A 51 -4.88 -5.21 -12.29
N ASP A 52 -4.91 -4.96 -10.98
CA ASP A 52 -3.75 -4.52 -10.20
C ASP A 52 -3.18 -5.59 -9.24
N SER A 53 -3.49 -6.88 -9.48
CA SER A 53 -2.99 -7.98 -8.63
C SER A 53 -1.46 -8.06 -8.54
N ALA A 54 -0.74 -7.49 -9.50
CA ALA A 54 0.72 -7.40 -9.52
C ALA A 54 1.18 -5.94 -9.58
N ALA A 55 0.77 -5.14 -8.60
CA ALA A 55 0.99 -3.70 -8.55
C ALA A 55 2.46 -3.28 -8.81
N HIS A 56 3.43 -4.03 -8.29
CA HIS A 56 4.85 -3.74 -8.47
C HIS A 56 5.31 -3.78 -9.94
N ASN A 57 4.69 -4.62 -10.80
CA ASN A 57 4.99 -4.66 -12.23
C ASN A 57 4.52 -3.38 -12.94
N ILE A 58 3.33 -2.91 -12.59
CA ILE A 58 2.74 -1.67 -13.13
C ILE A 58 3.58 -0.47 -12.70
N LEU A 59 3.92 -0.41 -11.41
CA LEU A 59 4.77 0.64 -10.85
C LEU A 59 6.17 0.63 -11.48
N SER A 60 6.75 -0.54 -11.79
CA SER A 60 8.05 -0.64 -12.47
C SER A 60 7.99 -0.12 -13.89
N ALA A 61 6.91 -0.40 -14.64
CA ALA A 61 6.70 0.16 -15.97
C ALA A 61 6.54 1.69 -15.93
N ALA A 62 5.83 2.22 -14.93
CA ALA A 62 5.69 3.66 -14.72
C ALA A 62 7.01 4.31 -14.28
N ALA A 63 7.81 3.63 -13.44
CA ALA A 63 9.11 4.12 -12.99
C ALA A 63 10.07 4.44 -14.13
N ALA A 64 10.03 3.62 -15.20
CA ALA A 64 10.85 3.84 -16.40
C ALA A 64 10.39 5.03 -17.25
N LYS A 65 9.25 5.64 -16.96
CA LYS A 65 8.64 6.76 -17.70
C LYS A 65 8.44 8.01 -16.86
N THR A 66 8.90 8.01 -15.60
CA THR A 66 8.73 9.10 -14.63
C THR A 66 10.05 9.44 -13.97
N ASP A 67 10.19 10.69 -13.51
CA ASP A 67 11.46 11.20 -13.00
C ASP A 67 11.42 11.54 -11.50
N ASN A 68 10.27 12.00 -10.95
CA ASN A 68 10.20 12.60 -9.62
C ASN A 68 9.24 11.90 -8.68
N ILE A 69 8.08 11.44 -9.18
CA ILE A 69 7.00 10.91 -8.35
C ILE A 69 7.45 9.63 -7.62
N LYS A 70 7.17 9.56 -6.33
CA LYS A 70 7.37 8.34 -5.54
C LYS A 70 6.29 7.32 -5.87
N LEU A 71 6.68 6.06 -5.93
CA LEU A 71 5.84 4.94 -6.35
C LEU A 71 5.70 3.95 -5.19
N THR A 72 4.47 3.74 -4.73
CA THR A 72 4.21 2.88 -3.56
C THR A 72 3.01 1.96 -3.77
N SER A 73 2.95 0.88 -3.01
CA SER A 73 1.68 0.16 -2.87
C SER A 73 0.66 0.97 -2.07
N ALA A 74 -0.64 0.66 -2.23
CA ALA A 74 -1.71 1.28 -1.46
C ALA A 74 -2.96 0.37 -1.35
N VAL A 75 -2.77 -0.82 -0.76
CA VAL A 75 -1.64 -1.39 -0.01
C VAL A 75 -1.06 -2.63 -0.72
N ALA A 76 0.14 -3.10 -0.30
CA ALA A 76 0.55 -4.49 -0.55
C ALA A 76 -0.13 -5.40 0.48
N VAL A 77 -0.80 -6.47 0.02
CA VAL A 77 -1.50 -7.43 0.89
C VAL A 77 -0.50 -8.42 1.46
N ILE A 78 0.26 -7.99 2.48
CA ILE A 78 1.38 -8.80 2.99
C ILE A 78 0.94 -10.10 3.66
N SER A 79 -0.30 -10.20 4.14
CA SER A 79 -0.84 -11.47 4.65
C SER A 79 -0.81 -12.59 3.60
N ALA A 80 -0.96 -12.25 2.32
CA ALA A 80 -0.99 -13.20 1.22
C ALA A 80 0.34 -13.33 0.44
N THR A 81 1.29 -12.42 0.67
CA THR A 81 2.56 -12.37 -0.08
C THR A 81 3.73 -12.87 0.75
N ASP A 82 4.72 -13.54 0.14
CA ASP A 82 5.98 -13.87 0.82
C ASP A 82 6.82 -12.59 1.02
N PRO A 83 7.26 -12.27 2.26
CA PRO A 83 7.98 -11.05 2.56
C PRO A 83 9.32 -10.90 1.83
N VAL A 84 10.02 -12.01 1.54
CA VAL A 84 11.27 -12.01 0.76
C VAL A 84 10.96 -11.55 -0.66
N ARG A 85 9.92 -12.13 -1.28
CA ARG A 85 9.54 -11.74 -2.64
C ARG A 85 9.03 -10.30 -2.71
N LEU A 86 8.25 -9.87 -1.73
CA LEU A 86 7.79 -8.50 -1.65
C LEU A 86 8.96 -7.51 -1.57
N PHE A 87 9.92 -7.78 -0.68
CA PHE A 87 11.12 -6.95 -0.56
C PHE A 87 11.89 -6.89 -1.88
N GLN A 88 12.11 -8.05 -2.53
CA GLN A 88 12.81 -8.12 -3.82
C GLN A 88 12.13 -7.29 -4.91
N ASN A 89 10.80 -7.37 -5.00
CA ASN A 89 10.03 -6.63 -5.99
C ASN A 89 10.18 -5.12 -5.80
N TYR A 90 10.07 -4.63 -4.56
CA TYR A 90 10.18 -3.20 -4.27
C TYR A 90 11.62 -2.69 -4.22
N ALA A 91 12.60 -3.53 -3.86
CA ALA A 91 14.01 -3.19 -4.03
C ALA A 91 14.39 -3.06 -5.52
N THR A 92 13.85 -3.94 -6.38
CA THR A 92 14.02 -3.83 -7.84
C THR A 92 13.35 -2.57 -8.39
N LEU A 93 12.11 -2.26 -7.95
CA LEU A 93 11.44 -1.01 -8.30
C LEU A 93 12.26 0.21 -7.85
N ASP A 94 12.89 0.14 -6.69
CA ASP A 94 13.73 1.20 -6.15
C ASP A 94 14.97 1.45 -7.01
N LEU A 95 15.63 0.39 -7.47
CA LEU A 95 16.73 0.47 -8.42
C LEU A 95 16.29 1.07 -9.77
N ILE A 96 15.17 0.62 -10.34
CA ILE A 96 14.63 1.15 -11.60
C ILE A 96 14.29 2.63 -11.49
N SER A 97 13.70 3.02 -10.36
CA SER A 97 13.23 4.39 -10.11
C SER A 97 14.30 5.32 -9.52
N ASN A 98 15.51 4.82 -9.26
CA ASN A 98 16.59 5.55 -8.61
C ASN A 98 16.17 6.15 -7.25
N GLY A 99 15.64 5.29 -6.35
CA GLY A 99 15.35 5.64 -4.96
C GLY A 99 13.95 6.24 -4.72
N ARG A 100 12.96 5.93 -5.59
CA ARG A 100 11.59 6.46 -5.46
C ARG A 100 10.54 5.43 -5.02
N ALA A 101 10.94 4.21 -4.68
CA ALA A 101 10.01 3.17 -4.23
C ALA A 101 9.67 3.27 -2.75
N GLY A 102 8.47 2.79 -2.40
CA GLY A 102 8.02 2.61 -1.02
C GLY A 102 6.96 1.51 -0.92
N ILE A 103 6.67 1.05 0.28
CA ILE A 103 5.65 0.05 0.56
C ILE A 103 4.67 0.61 1.58
N VAL A 104 3.38 0.55 1.30
CA VAL A 104 2.36 0.59 2.35
C VAL A 104 1.92 -0.84 2.58
N ALA A 105 2.34 -1.41 3.71
CA ALA A 105 2.03 -2.77 4.12
C ALA A 105 0.64 -2.82 4.75
N GLY A 106 -0.27 -3.58 4.16
CA GLY A 106 -1.64 -3.71 4.63
C GLY A 106 -2.11 -5.16 4.68
N ARG A 107 -3.29 -5.35 5.26
CA ARG A 107 -3.95 -6.66 5.34
C ARG A 107 -4.85 -6.94 4.14
N GLY A 108 -5.16 -5.89 3.35
CA GLY A 108 -6.20 -5.95 2.34
C GLY A 108 -7.62 -5.89 2.93
N SER A 109 -8.58 -5.54 2.10
CA SER A 109 -10.01 -5.46 2.46
C SER A 109 -10.82 -6.64 1.91
N PHE A 110 -10.22 -7.45 1.05
CA PHE A 110 -10.87 -8.59 0.39
C PHE A 110 -10.25 -9.90 0.83
N THR A 111 -11.03 -10.98 0.81
CA THR A 111 -10.63 -12.30 1.29
C THR A 111 -10.12 -13.23 0.19
N GLU A 112 -10.29 -12.85 -1.08
CA GLU A 112 -10.01 -13.70 -2.26
C GLU A 112 -8.55 -14.13 -2.37
N ALA A 113 -7.62 -13.33 -1.85
CA ALA A 113 -6.20 -13.69 -1.82
C ALA A 113 -5.92 -14.95 -1.00
N PHE A 114 -6.69 -15.22 0.06
CA PHE A 114 -6.43 -16.34 0.97
C PHE A 114 -6.57 -17.71 0.28
N PRO A 115 -7.74 -18.08 -0.27
CA PRO A 115 -7.87 -19.35 -0.97
C PRO A 115 -7.00 -19.41 -2.24
N LEU A 116 -6.77 -18.29 -2.92
CA LEU A 116 -5.93 -18.22 -4.12
C LEU A 116 -4.47 -18.63 -3.84
N PHE A 117 -3.94 -18.24 -2.68
CA PHE A 117 -2.57 -18.56 -2.27
C PHE A 117 -2.50 -19.71 -1.24
N GLY A 118 -3.58 -20.46 -1.04
CA GLY A 118 -3.62 -21.60 -0.14
C GLY A 118 -3.48 -21.27 1.34
N LEU A 119 -3.98 -20.09 1.75
CA LEU A 119 -3.93 -19.59 3.12
C LEU A 119 -5.29 -19.72 3.81
N ASP A 120 -5.28 -19.92 5.12
CA ASP A 120 -6.49 -19.89 5.94
C ASP A 120 -6.78 -18.44 6.40
N PHE A 121 -8.02 -17.99 6.18
CA PHE A 121 -8.46 -16.69 6.65
C PHE A 121 -8.51 -16.60 8.19
N GLY A 122 -8.62 -17.72 8.89
CA GLY A 122 -8.51 -17.79 10.34
C GLY A 122 -7.16 -17.32 10.89
N ASP A 123 -6.09 -17.44 10.08
CA ASP A 123 -4.74 -16.97 10.42
C ASP A 123 -4.46 -15.52 9.99
N TYR A 124 -5.47 -14.76 9.60
CA TYR A 124 -5.36 -13.42 9.00
C TYR A 124 -4.45 -12.44 9.76
N ASP A 125 -4.65 -12.31 11.07
CA ASP A 125 -3.87 -11.40 11.91
C ASP A 125 -2.46 -11.92 12.20
N ASP A 126 -2.30 -13.22 12.40
CA ASP A 126 -1.02 -13.87 12.67
C ASP A 126 -0.12 -13.83 11.42
N LEU A 127 -0.68 -14.13 10.24
CA LEU A 127 0.01 -14.01 8.96
C LEU A 127 0.54 -12.59 8.73
N TYR A 128 -0.28 -11.58 8.99
CA TYR A 128 0.13 -10.18 8.85
C TYR A 128 1.26 -9.83 9.80
N ALA A 129 1.13 -10.20 11.09
CA ALA A 129 2.11 -9.87 12.11
C ALA A 129 3.47 -10.52 11.82
N GLU A 130 3.48 -11.81 11.51
CA GLU A 130 4.69 -12.58 11.20
C GLU A 130 5.38 -12.04 9.94
N LYS A 131 4.62 -11.80 8.89
CA LYS A 131 5.18 -11.35 7.61
C LYS A 131 5.66 -9.90 7.66
N LEU A 132 5.01 -9.04 8.45
CA LEU A 132 5.51 -7.68 8.68
C LEU A 132 6.83 -7.72 9.45
N ASP A 133 6.95 -8.54 10.49
CA ASP A 133 8.17 -8.71 11.27
C ASP A 133 9.35 -9.13 10.37
N LEU A 134 9.16 -10.17 9.54
CA LEU A 134 10.19 -10.59 8.60
C LEU A 134 10.54 -9.51 7.58
N LEU A 135 9.54 -8.80 7.02
CA LEU A 135 9.77 -7.73 6.06
C LEU A 135 10.64 -6.60 6.64
N LEU A 136 10.35 -6.20 7.88
CA LEU A 136 11.14 -5.19 8.59
C LEU A 136 12.56 -5.68 8.87
N LYS A 137 12.71 -6.95 9.25
CA LYS A 137 14.03 -7.53 9.50
C LYS A 137 14.88 -7.58 8.22
N ILE A 138 14.29 -7.99 7.08
CA ILE A 138 14.98 -7.97 5.77
C ILE A 138 15.39 -6.54 5.37
N ARG A 139 14.54 -5.54 5.66
CA ARG A 139 14.85 -4.14 5.39
C ARG A 139 16.06 -3.65 6.19
N ASP A 140 16.13 -4.01 7.48
CA ASP A 140 17.06 -3.45 8.44
C ASP A 140 18.37 -4.24 8.56
N GLU A 141 18.37 -5.54 8.23
CA GLU A 141 19.52 -6.43 8.34
C GLU A 141 19.99 -6.93 6.97
N GLU A 142 21.30 -6.97 6.74
CA GLU A 142 21.87 -7.57 5.54
C GLU A 142 21.84 -9.11 5.65
N HIS A 143 22.26 -9.65 6.79
CA HIS A 143 22.25 -11.08 7.08
C HIS A 143 21.09 -11.44 7.99
N VAL A 144 20.07 -12.07 7.42
CA VAL A 144 18.81 -12.37 8.09
C VAL A 144 18.83 -13.79 8.66
N THR A 145 18.64 -13.90 9.97
CA THR A 145 18.27 -15.15 10.65
C THR A 145 16.92 -14.95 11.31
N TRP A 146 15.94 -15.73 10.89
CA TRP A 146 14.55 -15.56 11.30
C TRP A 146 13.78 -16.88 11.25
N SER A 147 12.77 -17.06 12.10
CA SER A 147 11.85 -18.20 12.09
C SER A 147 10.44 -17.78 12.46
N GLY A 148 9.46 -18.41 11.85
CA GLY A 148 8.04 -18.17 12.10
C GLY A 148 7.19 -19.43 11.97
N LYS A 149 5.87 -19.29 12.09
CA LYS A 149 4.89 -20.36 11.97
C LYS A 149 4.54 -20.68 10.51
N PHE A 150 4.42 -19.64 9.67
CA PHE A 150 3.84 -19.75 8.33
C PHE A 150 4.88 -19.82 7.21
N ARG A 151 6.14 -19.70 7.55
CA ARG A 151 7.23 -19.70 6.58
C ARG A 151 8.44 -20.48 7.13
N PRO A 152 9.14 -21.26 6.27
CA PRO A 152 10.42 -21.86 6.65
C PRO A 152 11.43 -20.83 7.13
N PRO A 153 12.31 -21.18 8.10
CA PRO A 153 13.28 -20.24 8.64
C PRO A 153 14.32 -19.80 7.61
N LEU A 154 14.85 -18.61 7.84
CA LEU A 154 16.05 -18.09 7.20
C LEU A 154 17.22 -18.23 8.18
N VAL A 155 18.37 -18.71 7.71
CA VAL A 155 19.58 -18.82 8.54
C VAL A 155 20.72 -18.13 7.81
N ASN A 156 21.12 -16.97 8.33
CA ASN A 156 22.20 -16.15 7.77
C ASN A 156 22.07 -15.90 6.26
N GLN A 157 20.85 -15.56 5.80
CA GLN A 157 20.57 -15.33 4.38
C GLN A 157 20.61 -13.84 4.05
N ILE A 158 21.15 -13.52 2.87
CA ILE A 158 21.08 -12.17 2.30
C ILE A 158 19.95 -12.14 1.26
N VAL A 159 19.12 -11.11 1.30
CA VAL A 159 18.06 -10.91 0.32
C VAL A 159 18.47 -9.85 -0.69
N TYR A 160 18.63 -10.26 -1.94
CA TYR A 160 18.99 -9.41 -3.08
C TYR A 160 17.81 -9.20 -4.04
N PRO A 161 17.80 -8.05 -4.80
CA PRO A 161 18.75 -6.94 -4.69
C PRO A 161 18.53 -6.12 -3.42
N ARG A 162 19.51 -5.28 -3.07
CA ARG A 162 19.31 -4.22 -2.07
C ARG A 162 18.84 -2.95 -2.79
N PRO A 163 17.99 -2.12 -2.14
CA PRO A 163 17.54 -0.85 -2.72
C PRO A 163 18.67 0.17 -2.81
N VAL A 164 18.46 1.24 -3.60
CA VAL A 164 19.31 2.44 -3.60
C VAL A 164 19.21 3.20 -2.27
N GLN A 165 17.99 3.28 -1.75
CA GLN A 165 17.74 3.92 -0.46
C GLN A 165 18.38 3.11 0.67
N ASP A 166 18.98 3.77 1.66
CA ASP A 166 19.55 3.10 2.85
C ASP A 166 18.51 2.20 3.53
N LYS A 167 17.29 2.69 3.63
CA LYS A 167 16.12 1.93 4.11
C LYS A 167 14.93 2.15 3.19
N LEU A 168 14.41 1.07 2.64
CA LEU A 168 13.16 1.11 1.87
C LEU A 168 12.02 1.61 2.77
N PRO A 169 11.33 2.70 2.41
CA PRO A 169 10.22 3.21 3.22
C PRO A 169 9.08 2.20 3.33
N ILE A 170 8.72 1.84 4.56
CA ILE A 170 7.59 0.95 4.85
C ILE A 170 6.61 1.68 5.76
N TRP A 171 5.40 1.85 5.29
CA TRP A 171 4.25 2.42 6.00
C TRP A 171 3.30 1.31 6.41
N VAL A 172 2.56 1.50 7.49
CA VAL A 172 1.48 0.60 7.90
C VAL A 172 0.15 1.15 7.44
N GLY A 173 -0.55 0.38 6.60
CA GLY A 173 -1.91 0.68 6.17
C GLY A 173 -2.92 0.21 7.21
N VAL A 174 -3.79 1.11 7.66
CA VAL A 174 -4.81 0.82 8.67
C VAL A 174 -6.20 1.31 8.23
N GLY A 175 -7.23 0.55 8.63
CA GLY A 175 -8.62 0.99 8.51
C GLY A 175 -9.11 1.65 9.80
N GLY A 176 -9.86 0.93 10.65
CA GLY A 176 -10.43 1.46 11.89
C GLY A 176 -10.17 0.61 13.13
N THR A 177 -9.30 -0.41 13.04
CA THR A 177 -9.01 -1.32 14.15
C THR A 177 -7.96 -0.74 15.09
N PRO A 178 -8.27 -0.43 16.37
CA PRO A 178 -7.34 0.21 17.32
C PRO A 178 -6.00 -0.52 17.45
N ALA A 179 -6.02 -1.87 17.50
CA ALA A 179 -4.81 -2.68 17.61
C ALA A 179 -3.80 -2.44 16.46
N SER A 180 -4.27 -2.09 15.26
CA SER A 180 -3.40 -1.79 14.12
C SER A 180 -2.67 -0.46 14.30
N PHE A 181 -3.32 0.53 14.92
CA PHE A 181 -2.71 1.82 15.27
C PHE A 181 -1.66 1.65 16.37
N VAL A 182 -1.99 0.89 17.41
CA VAL A 182 -1.03 0.55 18.48
C VAL A 182 0.20 -0.16 17.90
N ARG A 183 0.00 -1.17 17.04
CA ARG A 183 1.10 -1.90 16.39
C ARG A 183 2.02 -0.96 15.61
N ALA A 184 1.45 -0.09 14.78
CA ALA A 184 2.23 0.86 13.99
C ALA A 184 3.04 1.80 14.88
N GLY A 185 2.43 2.33 15.95
CA GLY A 185 3.11 3.19 16.93
C GLY A 185 4.22 2.46 17.68
N THR A 186 3.95 1.26 18.18
CA THR A 186 4.95 0.45 18.88
C THR A 186 6.16 0.12 17.99
N LEU A 187 5.94 -0.09 16.70
CA LEU A 187 7.03 -0.34 15.72
C LEU A 187 7.72 0.94 15.23
N GLY A 188 7.24 2.13 15.61
CA GLY A 188 7.79 3.40 15.13
C GLY A 188 7.66 3.61 13.62
N LEU A 189 6.64 2.99 12.99
CA LEU A 189 6.42 3.08 11.55
C LEU A 189 5.42 4.17 11.20
N PRO A 190 5.61 4.86 10.05
CA PRO A 190 4.63 5.82 9.55
C PRO A 190 3.31 5.13 9.22
N LEU A 191 2.21 5.87 9.43
CA LEU A 191 0.84 5.39 9.36
C LEU A 191 0.13 5.90 8.11
N MET A 192 -0.54 5.01 7.37
CA MET A 192 -1.46 5.38 6.28
C MET A 192 -2.88 4.94 6.64
N ILE A 193 -3.78 5.90 6.82
CA ILE A 193 -5.15 5.64 7.25
C ILE A 193 -6.07 5.60 6.04
N ALA A 194 -6.79 4.50 5.86
CA ALA A 194 -7.84 4.37 4.85
C ALA A 194 -9.17 4.94 5.40
N VAL A 195 -9.47 6.18 5.04
CA VAL A 195 -10.74 6.84 5.35
C VAL A 195 -11.70 6.59 4.20
N ILE A 196 -12.19 5.35 4.09
CA ILE A 196 -13.09 4.93 3.00
C ILE A 196 -14.55 5.22 3.34
N GLY A 197 -14.90 5.23 4.62
CA GLY A 197 -16.25 5.53 5.10
C GLY A 197 -16.25 6.37 6.37
N GLY A 198 -17.25 7.23 6.48
CA GLY A 198 -17.41 8.11 7.63
C GLY A 198 -16.56 9.38 7.57
N GLU A 199 -16.66 10.16 8.61
CA GLU A 199 -16.01 11.47 8.69
C GLU A 199 -14.59 11.37 9.25
N THR A 200 -13.66 12.11 8.67
CA THR A 200 -12.22 12.07 8.99
C THR A 200 -11.93 12.31 10.47
N HIS A 201 -12.70 13.18 11.15
CA HIS A 201 -12.49 13.47 12.56
C HIS A 201 -12.66 12.26 13.49
N ARG A 202 -13.42 11.24 13.07
CA ARG A 202 -13.62 10.00 13.84
C ARG A 202 -12.34 9.17 14.01
N PHE A 203 -11.34 9.40 13.18
CA PHE A 203 -10.03 8.73 13.28
C PHE A 203 -9.09 9.41 14.29
N ARG A 204 -9.41 10.63 14.76
CA ARG A 204 -8.53 11.37 15.67
C ARG A 204 -8.16 10.58 16.95
N PRO A 205 -9.10 9.92 17.66
CA PRO A 205 -8.74 9.12 18.83
C PRO A 205 -7.79 7.96 18.52
N LEU A 206 -7.90 7.37 17.31
CA LEU A 206 -7.02 6.30 16.88
C LEU A 206 -5.61 6.81 16.56
N VAL A 207 -5.49 8.02 16.01
CA VAL A 207 -4.20 8.69 15.80
C VAL A 207 -3.55 9.05 17.13
N ASP A 208 -4.33 9.50 18.11
CA ASP A 208 -3.81 9.77 19.46
C ASP A 208 -3.26 8.49 20.09
N LEU A 209 -4.00 7.37 19.96
CA LEU A 209 -3.55 6.04 20.41
C LEU A 209 -2.26 5.57 19.73
N TYR A 210 -2.08 5.85 18.42
CA TYR A 210 -0.85 5.60 17.69
C TYR A 210 0.33 6.35 18.29
N TYR A 211 0.19 7.65 18.54
CA TYR A 211 1.25 8.45 19.12
C TYR A 211 1.57 8.07 20.58
N GLU A 212 0.55 7.69 21.38
CA GLU A 212 0.77 7.17 22.73
C GLU A 212 1.57 5.86 22.72
N ALA A 213 1.24 4.94 21.82
CA ALA A 213 1.96 3.68 21.67
C ALA A 213 3.42 3.92 21.25
N ALA A 214 3.66 4.84 20.34
CA ALA A 214 5.00 5.22 19.90
C ALA A 214 5.84 5.80 21.04
N GLU A 215 5.27 6.71 21.81
CA GLU A 215 5.95 7.31 22.97
C GLU A 215 6.30 6.28 24.04
N LYS A 216 5.35 5.37 24.36
CA LYS A 216 5.58 4.25 25.26
C LYS A 216 6.68 3.30 24.81
N ALA A 217 6.86 3.14 23.49
CA ALA A 217 7.91 2.34 22.88
C ALA A 217 9.25 3.09 22.74
N GLY A 218 9.32 4.38 23.11
CA GLY A 218 10.54 5.19 23.07
C GLY A 218 10.82 5.85 21.72
N HIS A 219 9.84 5.90 20.81
CA HIS A 219 9.99 6.57 19.52
C HIS A 219 9.73 8.09 19.62
N ASP A 220 10.50 8.87 18.87
CA ASP A 220 10.26 10.32 18.74
C ASP A 220 9.05 10.59 17.83
N LYS A 221 7.98 11.10 18.42
CA LYS A 221 6.74 11.44 17.70
C LYS A 221 6.96 12.45 16.57
N SER A 222 7.96 13.33 16.65
CA SER A 222 8.24 14.34 15.64
C SER A 222 8.72 13.73 14.32
N THR A 223 9.25 12.52 14.35
CA THR A 223 9.71 11.78 13.16
C THR A 223 8.61 10.97 12.50
N LEU A 224 7.52 10.73 13.21
CA LEU A 224 6.41 9.90 12.74
C LEU A 224 5.48 10.67 11.81
N LYS A 225 5.08 10.03 10.71
CA LYS A 225 4.21 10.62 9.71
C LYS A 225 2.87 9.91 9.68
N VAL A 226 1.80 10.68 9.47
CA VAL A 226 0.45 10.16 9.27
C VAL A 226 -0.05 10.66 7.91
N GLY A 227 -0.38 9.70 7.04
CA GLY A 227 -1.05 9.94 5.77
C GLY A 227 -2.53 9.55 5.86
N LEU A 228 -3.36 10.22 5.08
CA LEU A 228 -4.78 9.93 4.93
C LEU A 228 -5.07 9.57 3.48
N HIS A 229 -5.70 8.43 3.26
CA HIS A 229 -6.31 8.08 1.99
C HIS A 229 -7.82 8.25 2.11
N SER A 230 -8.41 9.05 1.25
CA SER A 230 -9.85 9.30 1.21
C SER A 230 -10.32 9.30 -0.24
N LEU A 231 -11.57 8.90 -0.44
CA LEU A 231 -12.22 9.01 -1.74
C LEU A 231 -12.33 10.48 -2.12
N GLY A 232 -12.03 10.81 -3.37
CA GLY A 232 -12.07 12.17 -3.86
C GLY A 232 -12.47 12.25 -5.34
N PHE A 233 -13.04 13.37 -5.71
CA PHE A 233 -13.39 13.69 -7.09
C PHE A 233 -13.13 15.17 -7.37
N VAL A 234 -12.50 15.45 -8.50
CA VAL A 234 -12.17 16.82 -8.91
C VAL A 234 -13.04 17.23 -10.08
N ALA A 235 -13.67 18.39 -9.98
CA ALA A 235 -14.47 19.02 -11.02
C ALA A 235 -14.26 20.54 -11.00
N ASN A 236 -14.87 21.28 -11.96
CA ASN A 236 -14.73 22.73 -12.02
C ASN A 236 -15.54 23.46 -10.91
N SER A 237 -16.56 22.80 -10.35
CA SER A 237 -17.31 23.31 -9.21
C SER A 237 -17.72 22.16 -8.26
N LYS A 238 -18.12 22.53 -7.03
CA LYS A 238 -18.65 21.58 -6.04
C LYS A 238 -19.95 20.93 -6.52
N GLU A 239 -20.79 21.70 -7.16
CA GLU A 239 -22.09 21.25 -7.69
C GLU A 239 -21.87 20.21 -8.80
N GLU A 240 -20.96 20.47 -9.73
CA GLU A 240 -20.58 19.52 -10.77
C GLU A 240 -19.94 18.25 -10.17
N ALA A 241 -19.11 18.38 -9.14
CA ALA A 241 -18.53 17.23 -8.46
C ALA A 241 -19.59 16.34 -7.81
N ILE A 242 -20.57 16.94 -7.13
CA ILE A 242 -21.69 16.22 -6.51
C ILE A 242 -22.53 15.52 -7.59
N GLU A 243 -22.91 16.24 -8.64
CA GLU A 243 -23.73 15.69 -9.72
C GLU A 243 -23.09 14.47 -10.38
N LYS A 244 -21.77 14.52 -10.62
CA LYS A 244 -21.04 13.45 -11.33
C LYS A 244 -20.62 12.29 -10.43
N TYR A 245 -20.21 12.58 -9.20
CA TYR A 245 -19.61 11.58 -8.31
C TYR A 245 -20.63 10.90 -7.40
N TYR A 246 -21.59 11.65 -6.85
CA TYR A 246 -22.53 11.15 -5.85
C TYR A 246 -23.39 9.97 -6.31
N PRO A 247 -23.88 9.91 -7.56
CA PRO A 247 -24.68 8.76 -8.02
C PRO A 247 -23.94 7.42 -7.92
N GLY A 248 -22.64 7.41 -8.23
CA GLY A 248 -21.79 6.22 -8.09
C GLY A 248 -21.37 5.93 -6.64
N TYR A 249 -21.20 6.97 -5.84
CA TYR A 249 -20.83 6.82 -4.43
C TYR A 249 -21.96 6.30 -3.55
N ARG A 250 -23.20 6.57 -3.93
CA ARG A 250 -24.43 6.20 -3.17
C ARG A 250 -24.79 4.70 -3.28
N ILE A 251 -24.27 3.98 -4.25
CA ILE A 251 -24.57 2.56 -4.48
C ILE A 251 -23.91 1.72 -3.40
#